data_3f568348e981d44be1cc8712bc57220b
#
_entry.id   3f568348e981d44be1cc8712bc57220b
#
_cell.length_a   1.000
_cell.length_b   1.000
_cell.length_c   1.000
_cell.angle_alpha   90.00
_cell.angle_beta   90.00
_cell.angle_gamma   90.00
#
_symmetry.space_group_name_H-M   'P 1'
#
loop_
_entity.id
_entity.type
_entity.pdbx_description
1 polymer ?
#
loop_
_entity_poly.entity_id
_entity_poly.type
_entity_poly.pdbx_seq_one_letter_code
_entity_poly.pdbx_strand_id
1 'polypeptide(L)'
;RFDIAFVKGTQMAAAAIYDLRTTVKPGETLDISIEMTAPSANGVYTSEWMLVNPNGVKFGTGPKSDGAFWAKIEVVDGKGAIFNFASSACTAKWSSDTQTSLPCPGDRKKAGDGYVISEKDPIREDGGKENEPGLITRPSRTVKGGYIQGIYPAVTIRNGDQFKALIQCEGGAKKCSLKFELYYKIGDGNFVELGEWLEIHDDMWNPISIDLSSLAGNKVVFSLVVWNKDTAEDNIGLWLNPIIYRP
;
A
#
# COMPACT_ATOMS: atom_id res chain seq x y z
N ARG A 1 -14.14 33.98 2.33
CA ARG A 1 -13.55 32.64 2.44
C ARG A 1 -13.72 31.95 1.10
N PHE A 2 -12.70 31.27 0.62
CA PHE A 2 -12.75 30.55 -0.63
C PHE A 2 -13.02 29.09 -0.39
N ASP A 3 -13.73 28.46 -1.31
CA ASP A 3 -14.05 27.03 -1.30
C ASP A 3 -13.64 26.41 -2.64
N ILE A 4 -13.57 25.07 -2.72
CA ILE A 4 -13.57 24.34 -3.96
C ILE A 4 -14.83 23.47 -4.03
N ALA A 5 -15.57 23.56 -5.12
CA ALA A 5 -16.85 22.93 -5.29
C ALA A 5 -16.90 22.02 -6.53
N PHE A 6 -17.55 20.88 -6.39
CA PHE A 6 -17.93 20.02 -7.49
C PHE A 6 -18.91 20.73 -8.42
N VAL A 7 -18.69 20.65 -9.73
CA VAL A 7 -19.53 21.34 -10.71
C VAL A 7 -20.13 20.42 -11.77
N LYS A 8 -19.43 19.33 -12.13
CA LYS A 8 -19.90 18.46 -13.20
C LYS A 8 -19.23 17.09 -13.18
N GLY A 9 -19.87 16.11 -13.82
CA GLY A 9 -19.35 14.75 -13.98
C GLY A 9 -19.75 13.82 -12.83
N THR A 10 -18.86 12.91 -12.45
CA THR A 10 -19.08 11.96 -11.35
C THR A 10 -18.38 12.45 -10.10
N GLN A 11 -19.11 12.64 -9.02
CA GLN A 11 -18.60 13.18 -7.76
C GLN A 11 -17.66 12.22 -7.01
N MET A 12 -17.69 10.91 -7.32
CA MET A 12 -16.81 9.87 -6.77
C MET A 12 -16.80 9.83 -5.24
N ALA A 13 -17.99 9.91 -4.62
CA ALA A 13 -18.20 9.93 -3.18
C ALA A 13 -17.50 11.08 -2.41
N ALA A 14 -16.91 12.06 -3.11
CA ALA A 14 -16.37 13.25 -2.49
C ALA A 14 -17.49 14.16 -1.94
N ALA A 15 -17.20 15.02 -0.97
CA ALA A 15 -18.13 16.07 -0.58
C ALA A 15 -18.34 17.08 -1.72
N ALA A 16 -19.54 17.68 -1.82
CA ALA A 16 -19.84 18.61 -2.90
C ALA A 16 -19.06 19.93 -2.83
N ILE A 17 -18.55 20.28 -1.64
CA ILE A 17 -17.81 21.50 -1.37
C ILE A 17 -16.78 21.26 -0.25
N TYR A 18 -15.60 21.83 -0.40
CA TYR A 18 -14.55 21.86 0.62
C TYR A 18 -14.09 23.28 0.88
N ASP A 19 -14.04 23.62 2.15
CA ASP A 19 -13.59 24.91 2.62
C ASP A 19 -12.06 24.99 2.62
N LEU A 20 -11.52 25.97 1.90
CA LEU A 20 -10.09 26.28 1.88
C LEU A 20 -9.75 27.15 3.08
N ARG A 21 -9.44 26.52 4.21
CA ARG A 21 -9.24 27.14 5.53
C ARG A 21 -8.01 28.05 5.63
N THR A 22 -7.40 28.39 4.50
CA THR A 22 -6.14 29.15 4.46
C THR A 22 -6.26 30.38 3.56
N THR A 23 -5.47 31.39 3.86
CA THR A 23 -5.33 32.58 3.01
C THR A 23 -4.08 32.40 2.14
N VAL A 24 -4.23 32.54 0.82
CA VAL A 24 -3.14 32.49 -0.15
C VAL A 24 -2.89 33.89 -0.64
N LYS A 25 -1.67 34.42 -0.47
CA LYS A 25 -1.27 35.73 -0.95
C LYS A 25 -0.88 35.67 -2.44
N PRO A 26 -0.89 36.79 -3.13
CA PRO A 26 -0.38 36.84 -4.50
C PRO A 26 1.05 36.27 -4.62
N GLY A 27 1.24 35.30 -5.50
CA GLY A 27 2.51 34.60 -5.70
C GLY A 27 2.71 33.34 -4.80
N GLU A 28 1.82 33.07 -3.87
CA GLU A 28 1.86 31.83 -3.06
C GLU A 28 1.07 30.70 -3.72
N THR A 29 1.43 29.48 -3.40
CA THR A 29 0.77 28.25 -3.85
C THR A 29 0.10 27.53 -2.69
N LEU A 30 -1.07 26.95 -2.94
CA LEU A 30 -1.79 26.09 -2.01
C LEU A 30 -2.05 24.73 -2.68
N ASP A 31 -1.59 23.66 -2.04
CA ASP A 31 -1.95 22.31 -2.43
C ASP A 31 -3.34 21.96 -1.90
N ILE A 32 -4.22 21.51 -2.79
CA ILE A 32 -5.59 21.10 -2.45
C ILE A 32 -5.72 19.60 -2.72
N SER A 33 -6.06 18.84 -1.69
CA SER A 33 -6.32 17.41 -1.78
C SER A 33 -7.81 17.13 -1.60
N ILE A 34 -8.40 16.35 -2.49
CA ILE A 34 -9.78 15.89 -2.42
C ILE A 34 -9.77 14.37 -2.45
N GLU A 35 -10.26 13.76 -1.38
CA GLU A 35 -10.43 12.31 -1.32
C GLU A 35 -11.62 11.89 -2.17
N MET A 36 -11.41 10.92 -3.06
CA MET A 36 -12.44 10.39 -3.97
C MET A 36 -12.43 8.86 -3.93
N THR A 37 -13.61 8.26 -4.11
CA THR A 37 -13.77 6.80 -4.23
C THR A 37 -14.16 6.46 -5.66
N ALA A 38 -13.38 5.59 -6.32
CA ALA A 38 -13.72 5.12 -7.66
C ALA A 38 -15.07 4.38 -7.67
N PRO A 39 -15.95 4.62 -8.67
CA PRO A 39 -17.15 3.81 -8.86
C PRO A 39 -16.83 2.34 -9.07
N SER A 40 -17.75 1.45 -8.69
CA SER A 40 -17.57 0.00 -8.83
C SER A 40 -17.84 -0.52 -10.25
N ALA A 41 -18.53 0.23 -11.08
CA ALA A 41 -18.82 -0.14 -12.47
C ALA A 41 -17.68 0.26 -13.41
N ASN A 42 -17.43 -0.54 -14.46
CA ASN A 42 -16.45 -0.20 -15.48
C ASN A 42 -16.87 1.05 -16.23
N GLY A 43 -15.89 1.86 -16.60
CA GLY A 43 -16.14 3.07 -17.37
C GLY A 43 -15.10 4.16 -17.14
N VAL A 44 -15.21 5.21 -17.94
CA VAL A 44 -14.41 6.41 -17.78
C VAL A 44 -15.22 7.43 -16.99
N TYR A 45 -14.64 7.90 -15.89
CA TYR A 45 -15.27 8.86 -15.00
C TYR A 45 -14.45 10.14 -14.95
N THR A 46 -15.14 11.26 -15.03
CA THR A 46 -14.53 12.59 -14.90
C THR A 46 -15.24 13.36 -13.81
N SER A 47 -14.49 13.99 -12.93
CA SER A 47 -14.98 14.88 -11.88
C SER A 47 -14.43 16.28 -12.13
N GLU A 48 -15.29 17.29 -12.24
CA GLU A 48 -14.92 18.66 -12.52
C GLU A 48 -15.18 19.55 -11.30
N TRP A 49 -14.24 20.43 -10.99
CA TRP A 49 -14.21 21.26 -9.79
C TRP A 49 -13.86 22.70 -10.11
N MET A 50 -14.45 23.64 -9.39
CA MET A 50 -14.11 25.06 -9.51
C MET A 50 -13.93 25.69 -8.14
N LEU A 51 -13.10 26.70 -8.06
CA LEU A 51 -13.00 27.55 -6.88
C LEU A 51 -14.26 28.41 -6.77
N VAL A 52 -14.63 28.73 -5.53
CA VAL A 52 -15.78 29.57 -5.20
C VAL A 52 -15.28 30.72 -4.31
N ASN A 53 -15.56 31.95 -4.70
CA ASN A 53 -15.19 33.11 -3.90
C ASN A 53 -16.23 33.39 -2.79
N PRO A 54 -15.94 34.31 -1.84
CA PRO A 54 -16.86 34.65 -0.75
C PRO A 54 -18.25 35.14 -1.18
N ASN A 55 -18.40 35.58 -2.42
CA ASN A 55 -19.68 36.02 -2.98
C ASN A 55 -20.42 34.89 -3.70
N GLY A 56 -19.96 33.65 -3.62
CA GLY A 56 -20.55 32.49 -4.29
C GLY A 56 -20.25 32.39 -5.78
N VAL A 57 -19.36 33.22 -6.32
CA VAL A 57 -19.00 33.19 -7.75
C VAL A 57 -17.96 32.11 -7.98
N LYS A 58 -18.25 31.22 -8.92
CA LYS A 58 -17.33 30.16 -9.36
C LYS A 58 -16.29 30.73 -10.32
N PHE A 59 -15.06 30.27 -10.18
CA PHE A 59 -13.96 30.59 -11.07
C PHE A 59 -12.96 29.43 -11.13
N GLY A 60 -12.14 29.39 -12.17
CA GLY A 60 -11.19 28.30 -12.40
C GLY A 60 -10.02 28.74 -13.24
N THR A 61 -9.60 27.90 -14.18
CA THR A 61 -8.43 28.11 -15.03
C THR A 61 -8.77 28.81 -16.35
N GLY A 62 -7.73 29.19 -17.09
CA GLY A 62 -7.83 29.81 -18.42
C GLY A 62 -8.04 31.33 -18.40
N PRO A 63 -7.97 31.98 -19.60
CA PRO A 63 -8.01 33.44 -19.71
C PRO A 63 -9.31 34.09 -19.21
N LYS A 64 -10.40 33.33 -19.22
CA LYS A 64 -11.72 33.79 -18.76
C LYS A 64 -12.04 33.30 -17.34
N SER A 65 -11.12 32.56 -16.70
CA SER A 65 -11.31 31.93 -15.40
C SER A 65 -12.55 31.02 -15.31
N ASP A 66 -12.99 30.46 -16.43
CA ASP A 66 -14.17 29.60 -16.56
C ASP A 66 -13.85 28.10 -16.74
N GLY A 67 -12.55 27.75 -16.86
CA GLY A 67 -12.09 26.37 -16.97
C GLY A 67 -12.08 25.66 -15.62
N ALA A 68 -12.75 24.50 -15.54
CA ALA A 68 -12.74 23.66 -14.35
C ALA A 68 -11.40 22.92 -14.20
N PHE A 69 -11.01 22.65 -12.95
CA PHE A 69 -10.04 21.61 -12.61
C PHE A 69 -10.72 20.26 -12.80
N TRP A 70 -10.03 19.25 -13.28
CA TRP A 70 -10.64 17.94 -13.48
C TRP A 70 -9.74 16.78 -13.05
N ALA A 71 -10.39 15.72 -12.58
CA ALA A 71 -9.79 14.41 -12.40
C ALA A 71 -10.50 13.42 -13.30
N LYS A 72 -9.73 12.62 -14.06
CA LYS A 72 -10.27 11.59 -14.95
C LYS A 72 -9.65 10.25 -14.58
N ILE A 73 -10.51 9.26 -14.36
CA ILE A 73 -10.12 7.88 -14.09
C ILE A 73 -10.80 6.94 -15.07
N GLU A 74 -10.19 5.80 -15.33
CA GLU A 74 -10.80 4.68 -15.99
C GLU A 74 -10.94 3.53 -14.98
N VAL A 75 -12.16 3.09 -14.75
CA VAL A 75 -12.46 1.89 -13.97
C VAL A 75 -12.60 0.74 -14.96
N VAL A 76 -11.71 -0.23 -14.85
CA VAL A 76 -11.70 -1.44 -15.66
C VAL A 76 -11.94 -2.65 -14.79
N ASP A 77 -12.69 -3.63 -15.28
CA ASP A 77 -13.18 -4.76 -14.50
C ASP A 77 -12.04 -5.61 -13.95
N GLY A 78 -11.71 -5.33 -12.69
CA GLY A 78 -10.77 -6.12 -11.93
C GLY A 78 -9.36 -6.19 -12.53
N LYS A 79 -8.92 -5.19 -13.30
CA LYS A 79 -7.53 -5.05 -13.77
C LYS A 79 -6.69 -4.20 -12.83
N GLY A 80 -5.38 -4.40 -12.86
CA GLY A 80 -4.46 -3.67 -12.01
C GLY A 80 -4.26 -4.33 -10.63
N ALA A 81 -3.93 -3.55 -9.62
CA ALA A 81 -3.76 -4.04 -8.25
C ALA A 81 -5.14 -4.33 -7.62
N ILE A 82 -5.55 -5.60 -7.60
CA ILE A 82 -6.83 -6.03 -7.00
C ILE A 82 -6.75 -6.23 -5.50
N PHE A 83 -5.55 -6.36 -4.95
CA PHE A 83 -5.28 -6.40 -3.53
C PHE A 83 -3.89 -5.83 -3.26
N ASN A 84 -3.76 -4.97 -2.25
CA ASN A 84 -2.48 -4.42 -1.82
C ASN A 84 -2.25 -4.78 -0.36
N PHE A 85 -1.21 -5.58 -0.10
CA PHE A 85 -0.89 -6.11 1.23
C PHE A 85 -0.41 -5.01 2.18
N ALA A 86 0.29 -3.99 1.68
CA ALA A 86 0.77 -2.89 2.53
C ALA A 86 -0.39 -2.01 3.02
N SER A 87 -1.27 -1.55 2.12
CA SER A 87 -2.44 -0.76 2.52
C SER A 87 -3.45 -1.57 3.34
N SER A 88 -3.48 -2.90 3.19
CA SER A 88 -4.33 -3.83 3.93
C SER A 88 -3.64 -4.45 5.15
N ALA A 89 -2.48 -3.94 5.57
CA ALA A 89 -1.65 -4.54 6.62
C ALA A 89 -2.44 -4.85 7.91
N CYS A 90 -3.29 -3.92 8.35
CA CYS A 90 -4.05 -4.09 9.59
C CYS A 90 -5.37 -4.88 9.42
N THR A 91 -5.65 -5.41 8.24
CA THR A 91 -6.69 -6.45 8.06
C THR A 91 -6.14 -7.85 8.28
N ALA A 92 -4.82 -8.02 8.26
CA ALA A 92 -4.15 -9.27 8.55
C ALA A 92 -4.05 -9.55 10.05
N LYS A 93 -3.94 -10.83 10.39
CA LYS A 93 -3.60 -11.28 11.74
C LYS A 93 -2.09 -11.45 11.84
N TRP A 94 -1.45 -10.63 12.65
CA TRP A 94 0.00 -10.65 12.85
C TRP A 94 0.40 -11.42 14.09
N SER A 95 1.47 -12.20 13.96
CA SER A 95 2.08 -12.97 15.05
C SER A 95 3.59 -13.08 14.86
N SER A 96 4.30 -13.51 15.89
CA SER A 96 5.72 -13.85 15.86
C SER A 96 5.97 -15.14 16.64
N ASP A 97 7.23 -15.57 16.70
CA ASP A 97 7.64 -16.70 17.54
C ASP A 97 7.46 -16.43 19.05
N THR A 98 7.39 -15.16 19.46
CA THR A 98 7.23 -14.74 20.85
C THR A 98 5.80 -14.32 21.19
N GLN A 99 4.97 -13.95 20.21
CA GLN A 99 3.62 -13.44 20.40
C GLN A 99 2.63 -14.00 19.39
N THR A 100 1.54 -14.54 19.87
CA THR A 100 0.45 -15.08 19.03
C THR A 100 -0.41 -13.98 18.40
N SER A 101 -0.30 -12.74 18.89
CA SER A 101 -1.02 -11.58 18.36
C SER A 101 -0.17 -10.31 18.54
N LEU A 102 0.18 -9.68 17.43
CA LEU A 102 0.88 -8.41 17.39
C LEU A 102 -0.09 -7.29 17.01
N PRO A 103 0.08 -6.06 17.57
CA PRO A 103 -0.71 -4.91 17.18
C PRO A 103 -0.39 -4.46 15.73
N CYS A 104 -1.39 -3.94 15.03
CA CYS A 104 -1.23 -3.25 13.76
C CYS A 104 -1.97 -1.90 13.79
N PRO A 105 -1.30 -0.77 13.49
CA PRO A 105 0.14 -0.68 13.24
C PRO A 105 0.96 -1.03 14.49
N GLY A 106 2.16 -1.54 14.26
CA GLY A 106 3.13 -1.83 15.31
C GLY A 106 3.86 -0.57 15.80
N ASP A 107 4.71 -0.75 16.79
CA ASP A 107 5.51 0.33 17.38
C ASP A 107 7.01 -0.01 17.29
N ARG A 108 7.77 0.79 16.53
CA ARG A 108 9.24 0.63 16.37
C ARG A 108 9.99 0.64 17.71
N LYS A 109 9.44 1.32 18.74
CA LYS A 109 10.02 1.38 20.09
C LYS A 109 9.82 0.09 20.88
N LYS A 110 8.83 -0.74 20.51
CA LYS A 110 8.50 -2.02 21.13
C LYS A 110 8.89 -3.20 20.23
N ALA A 111 10.09 -3.18 19.72
CA ALA A 111 10.56 -4.09 18.68
C ALA A 111 10.96 -5.50 19.19
N GLY A 112 10.86 -5.78 20.48
CA GLY A 112 11.28 -7.06 21.07
C GLY A 112 10.57 -8.26 20.47
N ASP A 113 9.25 -8.15 20.32
CA ASP A 113 8.39 -9.21 19.80
C ASP A 113 8.15 -9.14 18.29
N GLY A 114 8.76 -8.15 17.62
CA GLY A 114 8.51 -7.85 16.23
C GLY A 114 7.42 -6.78 16.03
N TYR A 115 7.34 -6.21 14.83
CA TYR A 115 6.30 -5.25 14.46
C TYR A 115 6.05 -5.22 12.96
N VAL A 116 4.87 -4.72 12.59
CA VAL A 116 4.47 -4.42 11.21
C VAL A 116 4.02 -2.97 11.11
N ILE A 117 4.44 -2.29 10.04
CA ILE A 117 4.03 -0.91 9.73
C ILE A 117 3.76 -0.81 8.23
N SER A 118 2.61 -0.24 7.86
CA SER A 118 2.37 0.22 6.49
C SER A 118 2.88 1.65 6.38
N GLU A 119 3.75 1.92 5.41
CA GLU A 119 4.35 3.23 5.17
C GLU A 119 4.06 3.65 3.73
N LYS A 120 3.60 4.91 3.56
CA LYS A 120 3.19 5.41 2.25
C LYS A 120 4.40 5.69 1.36
N ASP A 121 5.44 6.27 1.94
CA ASP A 121 6.66 6.70 1.25
C ASP A 121 7.89 6.07 1.94
N PRO A 122 8.07 4.72 1.84
CA PRO A 122 9.13 4.03 2.55
C PRO A 122 10.52 4.43 2.03
N ILE A 123 11.51 4.33 2.91
CA ILE A 123 12.91 4.54 2.55
C ILE A 123 13.49 3.20 2.10
N ARG A 124 13.99 3.18 0.87
CA ARG A 124 14.69 2.04 0.29
C ARG A 124 16.06 1.84 0.92
N GLU A 125 16.63 0.69 0.68
CA GLU A 125 17.94 0.30 1.17
C GLU A 125 19.05 1.26 0.70
N ASP A 126 18.98 1.73 -0.54
CA ASP A 126 19.88 2.75 -1.12
C ASP A 126 19.67 4.17 -0.59
N GLY A 127 18.73 4.35 0.36
CA GLY A 127 18.37 5.64 0.94
C GLY A 127 17.39 6.47 0.12
N GLY A 128 16.96 6.01 -1.05
CA GLY A 128 15.94 6.65 -1.87
C GLY A 128 14.55 6.51 -1.24
N LYS A 129 13.68 7.50 -1.47
CA LYS A 129 12.26 7.40 -1.11
C LYS A 129 11.48 6.82 -2.27
N GLU A 130 10.50 5.98 -1.93
CA GLU A 130 9.50 5.49 -2.87
C GLU A 130 8.17 6.25 -2.70
N ASN A 131 7.40 6.32 -3.78
CA ASN A 131 6.03 6.86 -3.78
C ASN A 131 4.96 5.75 -3.81
N GLU A 132 5.38 4.51 -3.68
CA GLU A 132 4.53 3.34 -3.59
C GLU A 132 4.50 2.82 -2.15
N PRO A 133 3.35 2.31 -1.68
CA PRO A 133 3.22 1.88 -0.30
C PRO A 133 4.11 0.67 0.00
N GLY A 134 4.82 0.74 1.11
CA GLY A 134 5.65 -0.34 1.65
C GLY A 134 5.08 -0.97 2.91
N LEU A 135 5.32 -2.25 3.06
CA LEU A 135 5.04 -3.01 4.26
C LEU A 135 6.37 -3.29 4.98
N ILE A 136 6.60 -2.59 6.06
CA ILE A 136 7.77 -2.79 6.91
C ILE A 136 7.45 -3.87 7.91
N THR A 137 8.29 -4.90 7.94
CA THR A 137 8.14 -6.06 8.83
C THR A 137 9.46 -6.28 9.56
N ARG A 138 9.38 -6.32 10.89
CA ARG A 138 10.50 -6.69 11.73
C ARG A 138 10.18 -7.98 12.46
N PRO A 139 10.95 -9.06 12.27
CA PRO A 139 10.88 -10.24 13.10
C PRO A 139 11.15 -9.94 14.59
N SER A 140 10.80 -10.82 15.48
CA SER A 140 11.17 -10.73 16.89
C SER A 140 12.70 -10.63 17.03
N ARG A 141 13.17 -10.17 18.20
CA ARG A 141 14.62 -10.11 18.47
C ARG A 141 15.25 -11.48 18.80
N THR A 142 14.55 -12.58 18.62
CA THR A 142 15.12 -13.90 18.73
C THR A 142 16.16 -14.10 17.63
N VAL A 143 17.41 -14.29 18.06
CA VAL A 143 18.53 -14.57 17.12
C VAL A 143 18.33 -15.98 16.58
N LYS A 144 18.34 -16.17 15.29
CA LYS A 144 18.03 -17.42 14.57
C LYS A 144 16.63 -17.96 14.84
N GLY A 145 15.82 -17.95 13.80
CA GLY A 145 14.47 -18.49 13.80
C GLY A 145 13.40 -17.56 14.36
N GLY A 146 13.74 -16.33 14.80
CA GLY A 146 12.73 -15.31 15.06
C GLY A 146 12.04 -14.92 13.77
N TYR A 147 10.71 -14.84 13.80
CA TYR A 147 9.91 -14.49 12.62
C TYR A 147 8.82 -13.47 12.94
N ILE A 148 8.26 -12.91 11.89
CA ILE A 148 6.97 -12.23 11.89
C ILE A 148 6.13 -12.80 10.77
N GLN A 149 4.84 -13.05 11.04
CA GLN A 149 3.88 -13.59 10.08
C GLN A 149 2.62 -12.75 10.05
N GLY A 150 2.15 -12.41 8.85
CA GLY A 150 0.85 -11.79 8.61
C GLY A 150 -0.06 -12.68 7.77
N ILE A 151 -1.21 -13.09 8.32
CA ILE A 151 -2.23 -13.89 7.62
C ILE A 151 -3.35 -12.96 7.20
N TYR A 152 -3.51 -12.78 5.89
CA TYR A 152 -4.45 -11.85 5.28
C TYR A 152 -5.84 -12.48 5.06
N PRO A 153 -6.90 -11.67 4.95
CA PRO A 153 -8.21 -12.14 4.49
C PRO A 153 -8.13 -12.79 3.11
N ALA A 154 -9.06 -13.73 2.84
CA ALA A 154 -9.09 -14.43 1.58
C ALA A 154 -9.39 -13.50 0.39
N VAL A 155 -8.64 -13.66 -0.69
CA VAL A 155 -8.80 -12.96 -1.97
C VAL A 155 -9.24 -13.96 -3.05
N THR A 156 -10.19 -13.57 -3.89
CA THR A 156 -10.62 -14.41 -5.02
C THR A 156 -9.63 -14.27 -6.18
N ILE A 157 -8.97 -15.37 -6.53
CA ILE A 157 -7.98 -15.41 -7.60
C ILE A 157 -8.64 -15.79 -8.92
N ARG A 158 -8.25 -15.11 -10.00
CA ARG A 158 -8.63 -15.43 -11.38
C ARG A 158 -7.43 -15.89 -12.20
N ASN A 159 -7.68 -16.52 -13.31
CA ASN A 159 -6.62 -16.90 -14.25
C ASN A 159 -5.85 -15.66 -14.72
N GLY A 160 -4.52 -15.71 -14.72
CA GLY A 160 -3.63 -14.62 -15.07
C GLY A 160 -3.27 -13.67 -13.90
N ASP A 161 -3.91 -13.80 -12.72
CA ASP A 161 -3.50 -13.02 -11.55
C ASP A 161 -2.06 -13.33 -11.15
N GLN A 162 -1.32 -12.32 -10.69
CA GLN A 162 0.07 -12.42 -10.30
C GLN A 162 0.28 -11.78 -8.93
N PHE A 163 1.04 -12.44 -8.07
CA PHE A 163 1.63 -11.74 -6.92
C PHE A 163 2.87 -11.00 -7.39
N LYS A 164 2.97 -9.71 -7.05
CA LYS A 164 4.13 -8.86 -7.35
C LYS A 164 4.58 -8.11 -6.11
N ALA A 165 5.88 -8.01 -5.93
CA ALA A 165 6.51 -7.20 -4.89
C ALA A 165 7.96 -6.91 -5.29
N LEU A 166 8.58 -5.91 -4.66
CA LEU A 166 10.02 -5.84 -4.51
C LEU A 166 10.34 -6.09 -3.03
N ILE A 167 11.34 -6.90 -2.73
CA ILE A 167 11.82 -7.08 -1.36
C ILE A 167 13.21 -6.51 -1.21
N GLN A 168 13.48 -5.99 -0.03
CA GLN A 168 14.77 -5.44 0.36
C GLN A 168 14.82 -5.27 1.88
N CYS A 169 15.99 -4.96 2.41
CA CYS A 169 16.11 -4.42 3.75
C CYS A 169 15.54 -2.99 3.82
N GLU A 170 15.00 -2.57 4.95
CA GLU A 170 14.60 -1.17 5.14
C GLU A 170 15.81 -0.24 5.11
N GLY A 171 15.63 0.98 4.60
CA GLY A 171 16.68 2.00 4.56
C GLY A 171 17.30 2.25 5.94
N GLY A 172 18.63 2.10 6.01
CA GLY A 172 19.39 2.22 7.25
C GLY A 172 19.67 0.91 8.01
N ALA A 173 19.06 -0.20 7.62
CA ALA A 173 19.25 -1.53 8.22
C ALA A 173 20.52 -2.23 7.69
N LYS A 174 21.70 -1.66 7.96
CA LYS A 174 22.98 -2.03 7.35
C LYS A 174 23.51 -3.44 7.67
N LYS A 175 23.02 -4.09 8.71
CA LYS A 175 23.39 -5.46 9.09
C LYS A 175 22.23 -6.43 8.88
N CYS A 176 21.31 -6.07 8.02
CA CYS A 176 20.13 -6.86 7.73
C CYS A 176 20.50 -8.17 7.02
N SER A 177 19.94 -9.27 7.50
CA SER A 177 20.00 -10.59 6.89
C SER A 177 18.71 -11.31 7.18
N LEU A 178 17.85 -11.45 6.17
CA LEU A 178 16.49 -11.91 6.27
C LEU A 178 16.17 -13.01 5.27
N LYS A 179 15.12 -13.76 5.56
CA LYS A 179 14.44 -14.63 4.62
C LYS A 179 12.98 -14.20 4.54
N PHE A 180 12.52 -13.90 3.35
CA PHE A 180 11.15 -13.60 3.03
C PHE A 180 10.47 -14.84 2.48
N GLU A 181 9.23 -15.10 2.87
CA GLU A 181 8.44 -16.23 2.39
C GLU A 181 7.01 -15.81 2.11
N LEU A 182 6.44 -16.38 1.05
CA LEU A 182 5.04 -16.26 0.71
C LEU A 182 4.38 -17.63 0.74
N TYR A 183 3.29 -17.72 1.49
CA TYR A 183 2.46 -18.91 1.57
C TYR A 183 1.02 -18.61 1.15
N TYR A 184 0.32 -19.66 0.77
CA TYR A 184 -1.12 -19.62 0.57
C TYR A 184 -1.82 -20.81 1.22
N LYS A 185 -3.13 -20.67 1.46
CA LYS A 185 -4.02 -21.78 1.74
C LYS A 185 -5.41 -21.54 1.14
N ILE A 186 -6.12 -22.63 0.84
CA ILE A 186 -7.49 -22.63 0.35
C ILE A 186 -8.38 -23.33 1.40
N GLY A 187 -9.46 -22.65 1.82
CA GLY A 187 -10.35 -23.15 2.85
C GLY A 187 -9.62 -23.47 4.16
N ASP A 188 -9.90 -24.63 4.72
CA ASP A 188 -9.27 -25.13 5.97
C ASP A 188 -7.99 -25.94 5.72
N GLY A 189 -7.45 -25.92 4.49
CA GLY A 189 -6.22 -26.61 4.14
C GLY A 189 -4.98 -26.05 4.88
N ASN A 190 -3.86 -26.76 4.75
CA ASN A 190 -2.57 -26.32 5.27
C ASN A 190 -2.01 -25.18 4.39
N PHE A 191 -1.12 -24.37 4.98
CA PHE A 191 -0.31 -23.42 4.21
C PHE A 191 0.67 -24.17 3.34
N VAL A 192 0.74 -23.74 2.05
CA VAL A 192 1.65 -24.22 1.02
C VAL A 192 2.54 -23.05 0.63
N GLU A 193 3.83 -23.30 0.53
CA GLU A 193 4.80 -22.30 0.12
C GLU A 193 4.65 -21.98 -1.38
N LEU A 194 4.65 -20.69 -1.73
CA LEU A 194 4.73 -20.18 -3.09
C LEU A 194 6.14 -19.76 -3.46
N GLY A 195 6.96 -19.39 -2.49
CA GLY A 195 8.35 -19.05 -2.69
C GLY A 195 9.04 -18.51 -1.44
N GLU A 196 10.38 -18.61 -1.46
CA GLU A 196 11.27 -18.03 -0.45
C GLU A 196 12.39 -17.25 -1.12
N TRP A 197 12.84 -16.18 -0.47
CA TRP A 197 13.92 -15.30 -0.94
C TRP A 197 14.81 -14.89 0.22
N LEU A 198 16.12 -14.95 -0.02
CA LEU A 198 17.09 -14.43 0.92
C LEU A 198 17.41 -12.98 0.58
N GLU A 199 17.55 -12.17 1.60
CA GLU A 199 17.84 -10.75 1.47
C GLU A 199 18.92 -10.33 2.47
N ILE A 200 19.91 -9.59 1.99
CA ILE A 200 20.96 -8.95 2.77
C ILE A 200 21.08 -7.50 2.32
N HIS A 201 21.57 -6.64 3.19
CA HIS A 201 21.84 -5.26 2.79
C HIS A 201 22.98 -5.18 1.76
N ASP A 202 22.66 -4.87 0.52
CA ASP A 202 23.62 -4.74 -0.61
C ASP A 202 23.25 -3.60 -1.58
N ASP A 203 22.38 -2.67 -1.16
CA ASP A 203 21.84 -1.55 -1.95
C ASP A 203 21.03 -2.01 -3.19
N MET A 204 20.57 -3.28 -3.22
CA MET A 204 19.77 -3.84 -4.29
C MET A 204 18.39 -4.24 -3.78
N TRP A 205 17.51 -4.55 -4.70
CA TRP A 205 16.19 -5.09 -4.40
C TRP A 205 15.90 -6.32 -5.26
N ASN A 206 15.16 -7.26 -4.70
CA ASN A 206 14.77 -8.47 -5.38
C ASN A 206 13.32 -8.36 -5.89
N PRO A 207 13.09 -8.33 -7.23
CA PRO A 207 11.74 -8.34 -7.79
C PRO A 207 11.13 -9.73 -7.69
N ILE A 208 9.88 -9.77 -7.20
CA ILE A 208 9.08 -10.98 -7.12
C ILE A 208 7.92 -10.87 -8.10
N SER A 209 7.71 -11.91 -8.90
CA SER A 209 6.53 -12.07 -9.74
C SER A 209 6.16 -13.55 -9.82
N ILE A 210 4.98 -13.92 -9.26
CA ILE A 210 4.48 -15.29 -9.21
C ILE A 210 3.14 -15.36 -9.93
N ASP A 211 3.02 -16.24 -10.90
CA ASP A 211 1.75 -16.57 -11.55
C ASP A 211 0.85 -17.35 -10.57
N LEU A 212 -0.35 -16.83 -10.32
CA LEU A 212 -1.34 -17.43 -9.44
C LEU A 212 -2.44 -18.19 -10.21
N SER A 213 -2.28 -18.40 -11.51
CA SER A 213 -3.30 -19.05 -12.36
C SER A 213 -3.69 -20.44 -11.87
N SER A 214 -2.78 -21.19 -11.25
CA SER A 214 -3.06 -22.49 -10.64
C SER A 214 -4.05 -22.41 -9.47
N LEU A 215 -4.26 -21.24 -8.88
CA LEU A 215 -5.18 -20.98 -7.77
C LEU A 215 -6.51 -20.36 -8.24
N ALA A 216 -6.70 -20.20 -9.55
CA ALA A 216 -7.87 -19.55 -10.11
C ALA A 216 -9.20 -20.21 -9.69
N GLY A 217 -10.21 -19.39 -9.45
CA GLY A 217 -11.53 -19.83 -8.99
C GLY A 217 -11.67 -19.99 -7.48
N ASN A 218 -10.56 -19.95 -6.73
CA ASN A 218 -10.57 -20.14 -5.29
C ASN A 218 -10.52 -18.82 -4.53
N LYS A 219 -11.04 -18.85 -3.28
CA LYS A 219 -10.77 -17.86 -2.25
C LYS A 219 -9.49 -18.27 -1.51
N VAL A 220 -8.43 -17.52 -1.71
CA VAL A 220 -7.06 -17.84 -1.26
C VAL A 220 -6.67 -16.93 -0.12
N VAL A 221 -6.25 -17.51 0.98
CA VAL A 221 -5.64 -16.83 2.12
C VAL A 221 -4.13 -16.80 1.91
N PHE A 222 -3.54 -15.62 1.88
CA PHE A 222 -2.09 -15.45 1.78
C PHE A 222 -1.47 -15.20 3.14
N SER A 223 -0.22 -15.65 3.30
CA SER A 223 0.60 -15.36 4.45
C SER A 223 1.97 -14.87 4.01
N LEU A 224 2.35 -13.67 4.49
CA LEU A 224 3.71 -13.15 4.34
C LEU A 224 4.48 -13.41 5.63
N VAL A 225 5.68 -13.98 5.48
CA VAL A 225 6.55 -14.31 6.61
C VAL A 225 7.93 -13.73 6.37
N VAL A 226 8.52 -13.17 7.42
CA VAL A 226 9.92 -12.72 7.39
C VAL A 226 10.65 -13.29 8.59
N TRP A 227 11.81 -13.91 8.32
CA TRP A 227 12.64 -14.59 9.31
C TRP A 227 13.97 -13.89 9.50
N ASN A 228 14.48 -13.90 10.74
CA ASN A 228 15.87 -13.62 11.02
C ASN A 228 16.77 -14.74 10.48
N LYS A 229 17.69 -14.40 9.62
CA LYS A 229 18.65 -15.36 9.08
C LYS A 229 19.87 -15.52 10.01
N ASP A 230 20.47 -14.42 10.43
CA ASP A 230 21.71 -14.44 11.23
C ASP A 230 21.59 -13.58 12.50
N THR A 231 21.70 -12.26 12.39
CA THR A 231 21.60 -11.34 13.53
C THR A 231 20.20 -10.74 13.59
N ALA A 232 19.70 -10.41 14.79
CA ALA A 232 18.40 -9.78 14.96
C ALA A 232 18.48 -8.24 15.14
N GLU A 233 19.66 -7.64 15.03
CA GLU A 233 19.88 -6.26 15.46
C GLU A 233 19.25 -5.26 14.49
N ASP A 234 19.51 -5.41 13.19
CA ASP A 234 19.03 -4.52 12.12
C ASP A 234 18.11 -5.26 11.13
N ASN A 235 17.53 -6.39 11.53
CA ASN A 235 16.69 -7.20 10.66
C ASN A 235 15.31 -6.57 10.48
N ILE A 236 15.20 -5.61 9.57
CA ILE A 236 13.96 -4.93 9.20
C ILE A 236 13.78 -5.09 7.69
N GLY A 237 12.75 -5.83 7.30
CA GLY A 237 12.43 -6.09 5.92
C GLY A 237 11.38 -5.12 5.38
N LEU A 238 11.53 -4.78 4.11
CA LEU A 238 10.58 -3.99 3.35
C LEU A 238 10.05 -4.82 2.17
N TRP A 239 8.73 -5.05 2.18
CA TRP A 239 7.97 -5.44 1.00
C TRP A 239 7.49 -4.16 0.32
N LEU A 240 8.06 -3.79 -0.80
CA LEU A 240 7.64 -2.61 -1.55
C LEU A 240 6.57 -3.01 -2.55
N ASN A 241 5.44 -2.31 -2.51
CA ASN A 241 4.26 -2.51 -3.34
C ASN A 241 3.83 -3.99 -3.49
N PRO A 242 3.66 -4.71 -2.36
CA PRO A 242 3.22 -6.10 -2.42
C PRO A 242 1.74 -6.15 -2.82
N ILE A 243 1.47 -6.63 -4.03
CA ILE A 243 0.12 -6.63 -4.63
C ILE A 243 -0.25 -7.96 -5.26
N ILE A 244 -1.55 -8.21 -5.38
CA ILE A 244 -2.08 -9.13 -6.39
C ILE A 244 -2.48 -8.27 -7.58
N TYR A 245 -1.81 -8.47 -8.69
CA TYR A 245 -2.03 -7.77 -9.96
C TYR A 245 -2.82 -8.64 -10.92
N ARG A 246 -3.85 -8.06 -11.52
CA ARG A 246 -4.67 -8.66 -12.58
C ARG A 246 -4.40 -7.95 -13.91
N PRO A 247 -3.91 -8.64 -14.95
CA PRO A 247 -3.57 -8.05 -16.24
C PRO A 247 -4.78 -7.57 -17.06
#